data_3a9980003f987cc9ab1ea6258d6b1052
#
_entry.id   3a9980003f987cc9ab1ea6258d6b1052
#
_cell.length_a   1.000
_cell.length_b   1.000
_cell.length_c   1.000
_cell.angle_alpha   90.00
_cell.angle_beta   90.00
_cell.angle_gamma   90.00
#
_symmetry.space_group_name_H-M   'P 1'
#
loop_
_entity.id
_entity.type
_entity.pdbx_description
1 polymer ?
#
loop_
_entity_poly.entity_id
_entity_poly.type
_entity_poly.pdbx_seq_one_letter_code
_entity_poly.pdbx_strand_id
1 'polypeptide(L)'
;MVQQEIFIKSTLDGTMQPSFFYKSDSKEKRPLLVGLHTWSFERANQIKNMLPVAEKYDFNLLLPEFRGKNLSSNPNCKQACGSEFAKQDIKDAIDYLIAQDLVDQDNIFLLGLSGGGHMALLMAGFCPEYFKAIGAYVPITDLTRWVEENKGYAPHIQACCGTKKEMLKRSPISYVDTIAKANLKIFHGKTDPIVPVSHSIRLYNAIMRKHPTAKVYLDIFDGGHEIDMQTAAYWIISQYKPTEKTLVTG
;
A
#
# COMPACT_ATOMS: atom_id res chain seq x y z
N MET A 1 5.30 -13.37 17.61
CA MET A 1 4.03 -13.30 16.78
C MET A 1 3.73 -14.65 16.15
N VAL A 2 2.47 -15.01 15.94
CA VAL A 2 2.04 -16.25 15.28
C VAL A 2 1.70 -15.97 13.82
N GLN A 3 2.39 -16.66 12.91
CA GLN A 3 2.11 -16.59 11.47
C GLN A 3 0.96 -17.52 11.09
N GLN A 4 0.04 -17.03 10.29
CA GLN A 4 -1.06 -17.76 9.69
C GLN A 4 -1.10 -17.48 8.19
N GLU A 5 -1.28 -18.49 7.36
CA GLU A 5 -1.69 -18.30 5.98
C GLU A 5 -3.21 -18.42 5.92
N ILE A 6 -3.86 -17.33 5.51
CA ILE A 6 -5.31 -17.23 5.42
C ILE A 6 -5.75 -17.06 3.98
N PHE A 7 -6.90 -17.66 3.64
CA PHE A 7 -7.47 -17.58 2.29
C PHE A 7 -8.80 -16.82 2.37
N ILE A 8 -8.87 -15.69 1.70
CA ILE A 8 -10.00 -14.78 1.76
C ILE A 8 -10.74 -14.81 0.42
N LYS A 9 -12.05 -14.99 0.46
CA LYS A 9 -12.89 -15.00 -0.74
C LYS A 9 -13.07 -13.58 -1.24
N SER A 10 -12.63 -13.33 -2.49
CA SER A 10 -12.89 -12.07 -3.18
C SER A 10 -14.39 -11.83 -3.35
N THR A 11 -14.87 -10.65 -2.95
CA THR A 11 -16.28 -10.27 -3.09
C THR A 11 -16.67 -9.99 -4.56
N LEU A 12 -15.70 -9.73 -5.45
CA LEU A 12 -15.96 -9.45 -6.87
C LEU A 12 -16.16 -10.71 -7.73
N ASP A 13 -15.41 -11.79 -7.47
CA ASP A 13 -15.46 -12.96 -8.36
C ASP A 13 -15.46 -14.30 -7.62
N GLY A 14 -15.42 -14.28 -6.29
CA GLY A 14 -15.47 -15.47 -5.46
C GLY A 14 -14.17 -16.29 -5.40
N THR A 15 -13.09 -15.83 -6.06
CA THR A 15 -11.79 -16.51 -6.00
C THR A 15 -11.17 -16.38 -4.60
N MET A 16 -10.40 -17.40 -4.18
CA MET A 16 -9.71 -17.40 -2.90
C MET A 16 -8.35 -16.72 -3.06
N GLN A 17 -8.14 -15.63 -2.31
CA GLN A 17 -6.89 -14.87 -2.33
C GLN A 17 -6.09 -15.16 -1.06
N PRO A 18 -4.85 -15.67 -1.18
CA PRO A 18 -4.02 -15.95 -0.02
C PRO A 18 -3.46 -14.67 0.61
N SER A 19 -3.28 -14.68 1.92
CA SER A 19 -2.62 -13.62 2.67
C SER A 19 -1.80 -14.23 3.80
N PHE A 20 -0.69 -13.59 4.17
CA PHE A 20 -0.06 -13.87 5.46
C PHE A 20 -0.59 -12.91 6.52
N PHE A 21 -1.01 -13.48 7.64
CA PHE A 21 -1.40 -12.73 8.82
C PHE A 21 -0.50 -13.11 9.99
N TYR A 22 0.18 -12.13 10.56
CA TYR A 22 1.00 -12.26 11.76
C TYR A 22 0.26 -11.61 12.91
N LYS A 23 -0.29 -12.45 13.78
CA LYS A 23 -1.03 -11.98 14.95
C LYS A 23 -0.08 -11.66 16.09
N SER A 24 -0.27 -10.53 16.74
CA SER A 24 0.35 -10.21 18.03
C SER A 24 -0.02 -11.26 19.08
N ASP A 25 0.89 -11.49 20.04
CA ASP A 25 0.66 -12.38 21.17
C ASP A 25 -0.19 -11.71 22.28
N SER A 26 -0.51 -10.43 22.12
CA SER A 26 -1.40 -9.69 23.02
C SER A 26 -2.79 -10.30 23.10
N LYS A 27 -3.40 -10.26 24.28
CA LYS A 27 -4.83 -10.60 24.48
C LYS A 27 -5.77 -9.49 24.03
N GLU A 28 -5.25 -8.26 23.91
CA GLU A 28 -6.00 -7.11 23.45
C GLU A 28 -5.93 -6.98 21.94
N LYS A 29 -6.92 -6.31 21.32
CA LYS A 29 -6.87 -5.94 19.92
C LYS A 29 -5.72 -4.97 19.70
N ARG A 30 -4.88 -5.30 18.72
CA ARG A 30 -3.72 -4.48 18.37
C ARG A 30 -3.95 -3.81 17.02
N PRO A 31 -3.30 -2.65 16.78
CA PRO A 31 -3.30 -2.02 15.47
C PRO A 31 -2.92 -2.98 14.35
N LEU A 32 -3.37 -2.71 13.14
CA LEU A 32 -3.05 -3.48 11.95
C LEU A 32 -2.12 -2.69 11.03
N LEU A 33 -0.94 -3.24 10.74
CA LEU A 33 -0.09 -2.81 9.64
C LEU A 33 -0.41 -3.68 8.41
N VAL A 34 -0.85 -3.06 7.32
CA VAL A 34 -1.05 -3.73 6.02
C VAL A 34 0.15 -3.43 5.14
N GLY A 35 0.88 -4.46 4.75
CA GLY A 35 2.07 -4.37 3.93
C GLY A 35 1.83 -4.84 2.50
N LEU A 36 2.13 -3.99 1.51
CA LEU A 36 1.88 -4.30 0.10
C LEU A 36 3.17 -4.70 -0.62
N HIS A 37 3.12 -5.82 -1.35
CA HIS A 37 4.28 -6.31 -2.11
C HIS A 37 4.63 -5.39 -3.29
N THR A 38 5.88 -5.45 -3.74
CA THR A 38 6.39 -4.65 -4.86
C THR A 38 5.93 -5.19 -6.21
N TRP A 39 6.29 -4.50 -7.30
CA TRP A 39 5.76 -4.78 -8.64
C TRP A 39 5.95 -6.23 -9.10
N SER A 40 7.14 -6.78 -8.88
CA SER A 40 7.57 -8.07 -9.47
C SER A 40 7.47 -9.24 -8.52
N PHE A 41 6.90 -9.04 -7.32
CA PHE A 41 6.91 -10.03 -6.24
C PHE A 41 5.49 -10.30 -5.72
N GLU A 42 5.39 -11.17 -4.74
CA GLU A 42 4.18 -11.67 -4.09
C GLU A 42 4.21 -11.33 -2.59
N ARG A 43 3.17 -11.67 -1.85
CA ARG A 43 2.94 -11.32 -0.44
C ARG A 43 4.16 -11.54 0.50
N ALA A 44 4.97 -12.56 0.25
CA ALA A 44 6.16 -12.84 1.08
C ALA A 44 7.25 -11.77 0.97
N ASN A 45 7.24 -10.94 -0.07
CA ASN A 45 8.29 -9.98 -0.39
C ASN A 45 8.57 -8.99 0.75
N GLN A 46 7.56 -8.62 1.53
CA GLN A 46 7.69 -7.61 2.58
C GLN A 46 7.87 -8.16 4.00
N ILE A 47 7.91 -9.48 4.17
CA ILE A 47 8.09 -10.11 5.50
C ILE A 47 9.35 -9.54 6.17
N LYS A 48 10.50 -9.61 5.48
CA LYS A 48 11.79 -9.17 6.01
C LYS A 48 11.80 -7.70 6.45
N ASN A 49 11.06 -6.86 5.75
CA ASN A 49 11.02 -5.42 6.01
C ASN A 49 10.00 -5.06 7.11
N MET A 50 8.81 -5.66 7.09
CA MET A 50 7.68 -5.19 7.89
C MET A 50 7.44 -6.00 9.17
N LEU A 51 7.79 -7.29 9.19
CA LEU A 51 7.62 -8.11 10.38
C LEU A 51 8.41 -7.58 11.60
N PRO A 52 9.69 -7.17 11.47
CA PRO A 52 10.42 -6.61 12.59
C PRO A 52 9.79 -5.31 13.15
N VAL A 53 9.16 -4.52 12.29
CA VAL A 53 8.43 -3.31 12.70
C VAL A 53 7.17 -3.69 13.48
N ALA A 54 6.38 -4.63 12.96
CA ALA A 54 5.17 -5.09 13.63
C ALA A 54 5.50 -5.70 15.01
N GLU A 55 6.56 -6.51 15.11
CA GLU A 55 7.02 -7.09 16.37
C GLU A 55 7.47 -6.02 17.38
N LYS A 56 8.29 -5.08 16.93
CA LYS A 56 8.83 -4.02 17.79
C LYS A 56 7.74 -3.16 18.43
N TYR A 57 6.67 -2.89 17.69
CA TYR A 57 5.59 -2.00 18.15
C TYR A 57 4.31 -2.74 18.54
N ASP A 58 4.36 -4.07 18.58
CA ASP A 58 3.25 -4.94 18.94
C ASP A 58 2.00 -4.67 18.10
N PHE A 59 2.18 -4.59 16.76
CA PHE A 59 1.10 -4.49 15.78
C PHE A 59 0.82 -5.85 15.16
N ASN A 60 -0.41 -6.10 14.74
CA ASN A 60 -0.69 -7.17 13.79
C ASN A 60 -0.14 -6.79 12.41
N LEU A 61 0.27 -7.78 11.60
CA LEU A 61 0.73 -7.54 10.23
C LEU A 61 -0.08 -8.38 9.24
N LEU A 62 -0.64 -7.73 8.22
CA LEU A 62 -1.31 -8.37 7.09
C LEU A 62 -0.52 -8.13 5.81
N LEU A 63 -0.20 -9.20 5.10
CA LEU A 63 0.47 -9.18 3.79
C LEU A 63 -0.44 -9.86 2.75
N PRO A 64 -1.33 -9.13 2.08
CA PRO A 64 -2.25 -9.69 1.09
C PRO A 64 -1.56 -9.94 -0.25
N GLU A 65 -2.04 -10.93 -1.01
CA GLU A 65 -1.51 -11.26 -2.35
C GLU A 65 -2.01 -10.31 -3.45
N PHE A 66 -3.24 -9.85 -3.36
CA PHE A 66 -3.95 -8.98 -4.32
C PHE A 66 -3.60 -9.24 -5.80
N ARG A 67 -3.80 -10.50 -6.26
CA ARG A 67 -3.67 -11.02 -7.64
C ARG A 67 -2.23 -11.29 -8.11
N GLY A 68 -1.25 -11.22 -7.20
CA GLY A 68 0.13 -11.58 -7.49
C GLY A 68 0.91 -10.51 -8.23
N LYS A 69 2.04 -10.90 -8.77
CA LYS A 69 2.99 -9.98 -9.41
C LYS A 69 2.43 -9.31 -10.66
N ASN A 70 2.82 -8.05 -10.88
CA ASN A 70 2.42 -7.23 -12.02
C ASN A 70 3.29 -7.50 -13.27
N LEU A 71 3.55 -8.77 -13.57
CA LEU A 71 4.39 -9.20 -14.69
C LEU A 71 3.54 -9.88 -15.77
N SER A 72 3.95 -9.76 -17.02
CA SER A 72 3.31 -10.46 -18.15
C SER A 72 3.33 -11.99 -18.02
N SER A 73 4.23 -12.55 -17.20
CA SER A 73 4.29 -13.96 -16.87
C SER A 73 3.23 -14.41 -15.85
N ASN A 74 2.55 -13.48 -15.18
CA ASN A 74 1.44 -13.80 -14.31
C ASN A 74 0.18 -14.05 -15.17
N PRO A 75 -0.42 -15.26 -15.15
CA PRO A 75 -1.63 -15.53 -15.94
C PRO A 75 -2.81 -14.61 -15.57
N ASN A 76 -2.82 -14.09 -14.33
CA ASN A 76 -3.82 -13.16 -13.81
C ASN A 76 -3.38 -11.68 -13.91
N CYS A 77 -2.37 -11.33 -14.71
CA CYS A 77 -1.80 -9.97 -14.73
C CYS A 77 -2.84 -8.87 -15.05
N LYS A 78 -3.90 -9.18 -15.81
CA LYS A 78 -5.00 -8.25 -16.08
C LYS A 78 -5.83 -7.92 -14.83
N GLN A 79 -5.87 -8.84 -13.87
CA GLN A 79 -6.55 -8.65 -12.58
C GLN A 79 -5.61 -8.09 -11.48
N ALA A 80 -4.30 -8.10 -11.72
CA ALA A 80 -3.28 -7.46 -10.89
C ALA A 80 -3.11 -5.97 -11.25
N CYS A 81 -1.96 -5.38 -11.00
CA CYS A 81 -1.55 -4.06 -11.46
C CYS A 81 -2.57 -2.95 -11.18
N GLY A 82 -3.02 -2.83 -9.93
CA GLY A 82 -3.95 -1.78 -9.52
C GLY A 82 -5.36 -1.87 -10.10
N SER A 83 -5.78 -3.05 -10.56
CA SER A 83 -7.15 -3.30 -11.04
C SER A 83 -8.18 -3.18 -9.91
N GLU A 84 -9.47 -3.16 -10.26
CA GLU A 84 -10.56 -3.20 -9.29
C GLU A 84 -10.49 -4.46 -8.41
N PHE A 85 -10.13 -5.61 -9.01
CA PHE A 85 -9.96 -6.87 -8.27
C PHE A 85 -8.86 -6.75 -7.22
N ALA A 86 -7.68 -6.24 -7.60
CA ALA A 86 -6.56 -6.10 -6.68
C ALA A 86 -6.86 -5.16 -5.51
N LYS A 87 -7.57 -4.04 -5.77
CA LYS A 87 -8.01 -3.10 -4.72
C LYS A 87 -9.02 -3.75 -3.78
N GLN A 88 -10.01 -4.42 -4.37
CA GLN A 88 -11.05 -5.08 -3.58
C GLN A 88 -10.49 -6.22 -2.73
N ASP A 89 -9.56 -7.01 -3.24
CA ASP A 89 -8.96 -8.12 -2.48
C ASP A 89 -8.19 -7.63 -1.25
N ILE A 90 -7.52 -6.45 -1.33
CA ILE A 90 -6.90 -5.84 -0.15
C ILE A 90 -7.97 -5.43 0.86
N LYS A 91 -9.06 -4.82 0.39
CA LYS A 91 -10.18 -4.42 1.25
C LYS A 91 -10.83 -5.64 1.90
N ASP A 92 -11.13 -6.68 1.12
CA ASP A 92 -11.73 -7.93 1.61
C ASP A 92 -10.85 -8.60 2.70
N ALA A 93 -9.52 -8.53 2.53
CA ALA A 93 -8.60 -9.07 3.53
C ALA A 93 -8.64 -8.29 4.86
N ILE A 94 -8.78 -6.98 4.80
CA ILE A 94 -8.95 -6.13 5.99
C ILE A 94 -10.32 -6.40 6.63
N ASP A 95 -11.39 -6.42 5.83
CA ASP A 95 -12.76 -6.67 6.31
C ASP A 95 -12.89 -8.04 6.99
N TYR A 96 -12.21 -9.06 6.44
CA TYR A 96 -12.14 -10.38 7.06
C TYR A 96 -11.58 -10.32 8.49
N LEU A 97 -10.45 -9.63 8.70
CA LEU A 97 -9.84 -9.51 10.02
C LEU A 97 -10.69 -8.70 10.99
N ILE A 98 -11.36 -7.65 10.51
CA ILE A 98 -12.31 -6.85 11.29
C ILE A 98 -13.50 -7.73 11.71
N ALA A 99 -14.10 -8.47 10.78
CA ALA A 99 -15.24 -9.34 11.03
C ALA A 99 -14.92 -10.49 12.02
N GLN A 100 -13.66 -10.95 12.05
CA GLN A 100 -13.18 -11.94 13.03
C GLN A 100 -12.78 -11.32 14.38
N ASP A 101 -12.98 -10.01 14.56
CA ASP A 101 -12.63 -9.29 15.79
C ASP A 101 -11.15 -9.37 16.20
N LEU A 102 -10.25 -9.53 15.20
CA LEU A 102 -8.83 -9.80 15.43
C LEU A 102 -7.96 -8.54 15.54
N VAL A 103 -8.45 -7.40 15.07
CA VAL A 103 -7.66 -6.16 14.93
C VAL A 103 -8.41 -4.95 15.49
N ASP A 104 -7.65 -3.92 15.87
CA ASP A 104 -8.18 -2.61 16.20
C ASP A 104 -8.49 -1.85 14.90
N GLN A 105 -9.79 -1.80 14.56
CA GLN A 105 -10.27 -1.19 13.30
C GLN A 105 -10.06 0.32 13.22
N ASP A 106 -9.85 1.02 14.33
CA ASP A 106 -9.62 2.46 14.37
C ASP A 106 -8.14 2.81 14.11
N ASN A 107 -7.27 1.81 14.11
CA ASN A 107 -5.83 1.93 13.94
C ASN A 107 -5.29 0.95 12.88
N ILE A 108 -5.76 1.13 11.64
CA ILE A 108 -5.27 0.40 10.46
C ILE A 108 -4.32 1.31 9.69
N PHE A 109 -3.11 0.82 9.41
CA PHE A 109 -2.05 1.52 8.70
C PHE A 109 -1.69 0.77 7.43
N LEU A 110 -1.36 1.51 6.37
CA LEU A 110 -0.98 0.95 5.08
C LEU A 110 0.42 1.39 4.69
N LEU A 111 1.25 0.47 4.27
CA LEU A 111 2.61 0.75 3.82
C LEU A 111 2.94 -0.02 2.55
N GLY A 112 3.49 0.67 1.55
CA GLY A 112 3.93 0.05 0.32
C GLY A 112 5.16 0.72 -0.29
N LEU A 113 5.99 -0.09 -0.96
CA LEU A 113 7.21 0.30 -1.66
C LEU A 113 7.06 0.04 -3.16
N SER A 114 7.49 0.97 -4.02
CA SER A 114 7.50 0.79 -5.48
C SER A 114 6.11 0.42 -6.03
N GLY A 115 5.94 -0.77 -6.59
CA GLY A 115 4.63 -1.30 -6.97
C GLY A 115 3.64 -1.37 -5.79
N GLY A 116 4.11 -1.68 -4.58
CA GLY A 116 3.30 -1.58 -3.37
C GLY A 116 2.96 -0.13 -3.01
N GLY A 117 3.87 0.81 -3.25
CA GLY A 117 3.63 2.25 -3.11
C GLY A 117 2.58 2.77 -4.11
N HIS A 118 2.65 2.30 -5.36
CA HIS A 118 1.60 2.52 -6.35
C HIS A 118 0.24 2.04 -5.84
N MET A 119 0.21 0.82 -5.31
CA MET A 119 -1.03 0.23 -4.78
C MET A 119 -1.52 0.95 -3.52
N ALA A 120 -0.62 1.40 -2.63
CA ALA A 120 -0.98 2.18 -1.45
C ALA A 120 -1.66 3.51 -1.83
N LEU A 121 -1.17 4.19 -2.88
CA LEU A 121 -1.81 5.39 -3.42
C LEU A 121 -3.16 5.10 -4.07
N LEU A 122 -3.32 3.96 -4.75
CA LEU A 122 -4.62 3.55 -5.28
C LEU A 122 -5.62 3.22 -4.17
N MET A 123 -5.19 2.60 -3.07
CA MET A 123 -6.03 2.38 -1.89
C MET A 123 -6.41 3.70 -1.20
N ALA A 124 -5.50 4.69 -1.15
CA ALA A 124 -5.81 6.05 -0.70
C ALA A 124 -6.89 6.73 -1.56
N GLY A 125 -6.97 6.37 -2.86
CA GLY A 125 -8.02 6.83 -3.76
C GLY A 125 -9.31 6.01 -3.72
N PHE A 126 -9.25 4.76 -3.26
CA PHE A 126 -10.36 3.81 -3.28
C PHE A 126 -11.17 3.80 -1.98
N CYS A 127 -10.47 3.72 -0.83
CA CYS A 127 -11.09 3.67 0.50
C CYS A 127 -10.21 4.39 1.55
N PRO A 128 -10.02 5.73 1.42
CA PRO A 128 -9.14 6.49 2.32
C PRO A 128 -9.55 6.39 3.79
N GLU A 129 -10.85 6.20 4.07
CA GLU A 129 -11.44 6.12 5.40
C GLU A 129 -11.02 4.87 6.19
N TYR A 130 -10.53 3.83 5.50
CA TYR A 130 -10.04 2.60 6.15
C TYR A 130 -8.74 2.82 6.92
N PHE A 131 -7.97 3.84 6.55
CA PHE A 131 -6.59 3.97 7.01
C PHE A 131 -6.39 5.18 7.90
N LYS A 132 -5.85 4.95 9.09
CA LYS A 132 -5.37 6.00 10.00
C LYS A 132 -4.25 6.80 9.38
N ALA A 133 -3.34 6.11 8.70
CA ALA A 133 -2.28 6.72 7.89
C ALA A 133 -1.77 5.76 6.82
N ILE A 134 -1.27 6.34 5.73
CA ILE A 134 -0.73 5.63 4.56
C ILE A 134 0.69 6.12 4.30
N GLY A 135 1.64 5.20 4.16
CA GLY A 135 3.00 5.45 3.69
C GLY A 135 3.22 4.88 2.29
N ALA A 136 3.61 5.71 1.34
CA ALA A 136 3.94 5.28 -0.03
C ALA A 136 5.39 5.65 -0.36
N TYR A 137 6.24 4.64 -0.52
CA TYR A 137 7.65 4.81 -0.87
C TYR A 137 7.91 4.61 -2.34
N VAL A 138 8.64 5.55 -2.94
CA VAL A 138 9.08 5.55 -4.36
C VAL A 138 7.98 5.06 -5.32
N PRO A 139 6.73 5.62 -5.20
CA PRO A 139 5.57 5.09 -5.88
C PRO A 139 5.50 5.49 -7.34
N ILE A 140 4.98 4.60 -8.17
CA ILE A 140 4.51 4.94 -9.51
C ILE A 140 3.17 5.66 -9.38
N THR A 141 3.01 6.84 -9.97
CA THR A 141 1.78 7.65 -9.88
C THR A 141 1.01 7.77 -11.19
N ASP A 142 1.67 7.45 -12.32
CA ASP A 142 1.12 7.56 -13.68
C ASP A 142 1.70 6.46 -14.56
N LEU A 143 0.92 5.43 -14.84
CA LEU A 143 1.35 4.30 -15.67
C LEU A 143 1.54 4.69 -17.14
N THR A 144 0.77 5.68 -17.64
CA THR A 144 0.90 6.14 -19.03
C THR A 144 2.23 6.83 -19.30
N ARG A 145 2.76 7.48 -18.27
CA ARG A 145 4.06 8.12 -18.31
C ARG A 145 5.19 7.11 -18.05
N TRP A 146 5.03 6.27 -17.03
CA TRP A 146 6.06 5.32 -16.65
C TRP A 146 6.37 4.28 -17.73
N VAL A 147 5.39 3.90 -18.55
CA VAL A 147 5.58 3.01 -19.72
C VAL A 147 6.53 3.61 -20.77
N GLU A 148 6.62 4.93 -20.83
CA GLU A 148 7.53 5.64 -21.73
C GLU A 148 8.91 5.86 -21.09
N GLU A 149 8.94 6.12 -19.79
CA GLU A 149 10.15 6.42 -19.02
C GLU A 149 10.95 5.14 -18.68
N ASN A 150 10.28 4.00 -18.47
CA ASN A 150 10.94 2.74 -18.12
C ASN A 150 10.59 1.62 -19.11
N LYS A 151 11.44 1.44 -20.11
CA LYS A 151 11.24 0.45 -21.19
C LYS A 151 11.29 -1.00 -20.70
N GLY A 152 11.95 -1.28 -19.58
CA GLY A 152 11.98 -2.61 -18.97
C GLY A 152 10.63 -3.06 -18.41
N TYR A 153 9.83 -2.13 -17.87
CA TYR A 153 8.50 -2.43 -17.34
C TYR A 153 7.35 -2.25 -18.35
N ALA A 154 7.60 -1.55 -19.47
CA ALA A 154 6.60 -1.27 -20.49
C ALA A 154 5.83 -2.52 -21.00
N PRO A 155 6.48 -3.66 -21.31
CA PRO A 155 5.77 -4.87 -21.76
C PRO A 155 4.82 -5.43 -20.67
N HIS A 156 5.21 -5.33 -19.41
CA HIS A 156 4.40 -5.80 -18.28
C HIS A 156 3.18 -4.92 -18.07
N ILE A 157 3.35 -3.61 -18.11
CA ILE A 157 2.24 -2.66 -18.00
C ILE A 157 1.25 -2.86 -19.15
N GLN A 158 1.74 -3.03 -20.38
CA GLN A 158 0.91 -3.27 -21.55
C GLN A 158 0.13 -4.59 -21.44
N ALA A 159 0.76 -5.66 -20.98
CA ALA A 159 0.10 -6.95 -20.75
C ALA A 159 -1.01 -6.85 -19.70
N CYS A 160 -0.75 -6.16 -18.58
CA CYS A 160 -1.70 -6.01 -17.48
C CYS A 160 -2.87 -5.07 -17.82
N CYS A 161 -2.58 -3.93 -18.47
CA CYS A 161 -3.57 -2.86 -18.70
C CYS A 161 -4.17 -2.89 -20.10
N GLY A 162 -3.42 -3.29 -21.12
CA GLY A 162 -3.85 -3.37 -22.53
C GLY A 162 -4.03 -2.03 -23.22
N THR A 163 -4.65 -1.03 -22.59
CA THR A 163 -4.99 0.26 -23.19
C THR A 163 -4.56 1.44 -22.33
N LYS A 164 -4.34 2.60 -22.96
CA LYS A 164 -4.06 3.86 -22.26
C LYS A 164 -5.20 4.24 -21.28
N LYS A 165 -6.44 3.96 -21.64
CA LYS A 165 -7.60 4.20 -20.77
C LYS A 165 -7.54 3.37 -19.49
N GLU A 166 -7.17 2.10 -19.59
CA GLU A 166 -6.96 1.25 -18.40
C GLU A 166 -5.74 1.68 -17.59
N MET A 167 -4.64 2.07 -18.23
CA MET A 167 -3.49 2.64 -17.52
C MET A 167 -3.88 3.86 -16.68
N LEU A 168 -4.67 4.79 -17.24
CA LEU A 168 -5.18 5.96 -16.50
C LEU A 168 -6.06 5.57 -15.32
N LYS A 169 -6.98 4.61 -15.49
CA LYS A 169 -7.82 4.10 -14.38
C LYS A 169 -7.01 3.48 -13.25
N ARG A 170 -5.81 2.96 -13.55
CA ARG A 170 -4.91 2.34 -12.59
C ARG A 170 -3.76 3.26 -12.18
N SER A 171 -3.88 4.55 -12.46
CA SER A 171 -2.88 5.57 -12.12
C SER A 171 -3.37 6.46 -10.99
N PRO A 172 -2.67 6.55 -9.84
CA PRO A 172 -3.03 7.41 -8.71
C PRO A 172 -3.31 8.86 -9.10
N ILE A 173 -2.61 9.39 -10.11
CA ILE A 173 -2.82 10.77 -10.59
C ILE A 173 -4.26 11.04 -11.06
N SER A 174 -5.03 10.01 -11.36
CA SER A 174 -6.44 10.13 -11.76
C SER A 174 -7.39 10.30 -10.56
N TYR A 175 -6.91 10.15 -9.32
CA TYR A 175 -7.71 10.12 -8.09
C TYR A 175 -7.33 11.22 -7.10
N VAL A 176 -6.85 12.36 -7.59
CA VAL A 176 -6.40 13.49 -6.77
C VAL A 176 -7.41 13.91 -5.70
N ASP A 177 -8.70 13.97 -6.06
CA ASP A 177 -9.77 14.43 -5.15
C ASP A 177 -10.06 13.45 -4.00
N THR A 178 -9.94 12.15 -4.25
CA THR A 178 -10.15 11.14 -3.21
C THR A 178 -8.89 10.90 -2.38
N ILE A 179 -7.71 10.90 -3.00
CA ILE A 179 -6.42 10.80 -2.29
C ILE A 179 -6.24 11.97 -1.30
N ALA A 180 -6.73 13.16 -1.65
CA ALA A 180 -6.68 14.33 -0.77
C ALA A 180 -7.40 14.15 0.58
N LYS A 181 -8.28 13.14 0.71
CA LYS A 181 -8.99 12.82 1.95
C LYS A 181 -8.18 11.93 2.90
N ALA A 182 -7.12 11.29 2.40
CA ALA A 182 -6.27 10.42 3.18
C ALA A 182 -5.27 11.19 4.05
N ASN A 183 -4.83 10.59 5.16
CA ASN A 183 -3.63 10.99 5.88
C ASN A 183 -2.44 10.23 5.25
N LEU A 184 -1.73 10.88 4.33
CA LEU A 184 -0.78 10.24 3.43
C LEU A 184 0.60 10.90 3.52
N LYS A 185 1.64 10.10 3.62
CA LYS A 185 3.02 10.56 3.38
C LYS A 185 3.66 9.77 2.24
N ILE A 186 4.15 10.50 1.26
CA ILE A 186 4.91 9.98 0.12
C ILE A 186 6.39 10.23 0.42
N PHE A 187 7.21 9.20 0.24
CA PHE A 187 8.66 9.27 0.37
C PHE A 187 9.28 8.93 -0.98
N HIS A 188 10.25 9.72 -1.46
CA HIS A 188 10.86 9.44 -2.75
C HIS A 188 12.34 9.79 -2.78
N GLY A 189 13.17 8.88 -3.28
CA GLY A 189 14.59 9.13 -3.48
C GLY A 189 14.82 10.14 -4.60
N LYS A 190 15.63 11.15 -4.31
CA LYS A 190 15.94 12.24 -5.25
C LYS A 190 16.53 11.75 -6.58
N THR A 191 17.33 10.68 -6.52
CA THR A 191 18.06 10.11 -7.66
C THR A 191 17.54 8.73 -8.08
N ASP A 192 16.23 8.45 -7.82
CA ASP A 192 15.60 7.18 -8.16
C ASP A 192 15.72 6.87 -9.69
N PRO A 193 16.45 5.80 -10.07
CA PRO A 193 16.67 5.45 -11.47
C PRO A 193 15.54 4.59 -12.06
N ILE A 194 14.63 4.08 -11.24
CA ILE A 194 13.55 3.16 -11.63
C ILE A 194 12.24 3.92 -11.82
N VAL A 195 11.87 4.74 -10.83
CA VAL A 195 10.69 5.61 -10.87
C VAL A 195 11.16 7.03 -10.61
N PRO A 196 11.20 7.90 -11.63
CA PRO A 196 11.67 9.28 -11.44
C PRO A 196 10.89 10.00 -10.34
N VAL A 197 11.58 10.76 -9.48
CA VAL A 197 10.98 11.53 -8.37
C VAL A 197 9.86 12.47 -8.83
N SER A 198 9.90 12.87 -10.11
CA SER A 198 8.84 13.69 -10.73
C SER A 198 7.45 13.06 -10.69
N HIS A 199 7.34 11.72 -10.54
CA HIS A 199 6.07 11.04 -10.28
C HIS A 199 5.41 11.56 -9.00
N SER A 200 6.13 11.51 -7.89
CA SER A 200 5.63 11.98 -6.59
C SER A 200 5.41 13.48 -6.54
N ILE A 201 6.33 14.26 -7.11
CA ILE A 201 6.21 15.73 -7.16
C ILE A 201 4.95 16.15 -7.93
N ARG A 202 4.66 15.53 -9.07
CA ARG A 202 3.46 15.85 -9.88
C ARG A 202 2.16 15.52 -9.16
N LEU A 203 2.08 14.34 -8.53
CA LEU A 203 0.89 13.95 -7.75
C LEU A 203 0.69 14.89 -6.56
N TYR A 204 1.73 15.12 -5.76
CA TYR A 204 1.69 16.04 -4.63
C TYR A 204 1.23 17.45 -5.04
N ASN A 205 1.84 18.03 -6.09
CA ASN A 205 1.48 19.34 -6.58
C ASN A 205 0.04 19.41 -7.12
N ALA A 206 -0.44 18.33 -7.77
CA ALA A 206 -1.82 18.25 -8.25
C ALA A 206 -2.81 18.26 -7.08
N ILE A 207 -2.50 17.51 -6.00
CA ILE A 207 -3.31 17.48 -4.78
C ILE A 207 -3.29 18.84 -4.10
N MET A 208 -2.10 19.39 -3.79
CA MET A 208 -2.00 20.63 -3.01
C MET A 208 -2.54 21.85 -3.74
N ARG A 209 -2.49 21.88 -5.08
CA ARG A 209 -3.11 22.95 -5.87
C ARG A 209 -4.62 22.96 -5.75
N LYS A 210 -5.25 21.79 -5.64
CA LYS A 210 -6.70 21.64 -5.60
C LYS A 210 -7.25 21.57 -4.18
N HIS A 211 -6.46 21.00 -3.27
CA HIS A 211 -6.79 20.72 -1.87
C HIS A 211 -5.65 21.18 -0.94
N PRO A 212 -5.44 22.49 -0.75
CA PRO A 212 -4.27 23.04 -0.04
C PRO A 212 -4.21 22.65 1.46
N THR A 213 -5.31 22.18 2.03
CA THR A 213 -5.39 21.75 3.44
C THR A 213 -5.35 20.23 3.61
N ALA A 214 -5.16 19.47 2.52
CA ALA A 214 -5.07 18.01 2.57
C ALA A 214 -3.89 17.56 3.47
N LYS A 215 -4.12 16.51 4.25
CA LYS A 215 -3.07 15.86 5.07
C LYS A 215 -2.18 14.96 4.22
N VAL A 216 -1.62 15.53 3.16
CA VAL A 216 -0.72 14.85 2.22
C VAL A 216 0.65 15.50 2.31
N TYR A 217 1.66 14.70 2.54
CA TYR A 217 3.04 15.13 2.75
C TYR A 217 3.95 14.49 1.71
N LEU A 218 4.98 15.20 1.26
CA LEU A 218 6.04 14.69 0.39
C LEU A 218 7.39 14.88 1.05
N ASP A 219 8.12 13.79 1.18
CA ASP A 219 9.49 13.75 1.70
C ASP A 219 10.42 13.26 0.58
N ILE A 220 11.37 14.09 0.17
CA ILE A 220 12.36 13.74 -0.85
C ILE A 220 13.69 13.55 -0.14
N PHE A 221 14.15 12.30 -0.05
CA PHE A 221 15.39 11.95 0.61
C PHE A 221 16.57 11.85 -0.38
N ASP A 222 17.76 11.97 0.13
CA ASP A 222 19.00 11.81 -0.64
C ASP A 222 19.31 10.31 -0.81
N GLY A 223 18.76 9.72 -1.87
CA GLY A 223 18.83 8.29 -2.17
C GLY A 223 18.16 7.93 -3.49
N GLY A 224 18.12 6.62 -3.77
CA GLY A 224 17.58 6.02 -4.99
C GLY A 224 16.23 5.34 -4.81
N HIS A 225 16.08 4.15 -5.45
CA HIS A 225 14.87 3.31 -5.39
C HIS A 225 14.88 2.39 -4.17
N GLU A 226 14.77 2.95 -2.99
CA GLU A 226 14.93 2.25 -1.73
C GLU A 226 13.89 2.66 -0.69
N ILE A 227 13.83 1.93 0.41
CA ILE A 227 13.02 2.24 1.57
C ILE A 227 13.88 2.28 2.83
N ASP A 228 13.77 3.36 3.59
CA ASP A 228 14.20 3.39 4.98
C ASP A 228 13.03 2.97 5.87
N MET A 229 13.09 1.71 6.33
CA MET A 229 12.04 1.16 7.19
C MET A 229 11.95 1.84 8.55
N GLN A 230 13.02 2.43 9.05
CA GLN A 230 12.97 3.17 10.32
C GLN A 230 12.16 4.45 10.16
N THR A 231 12.41 5.22 9.10
CA THR A 231 11.62 6.42 8.76
C THR A 231 10.16 6.10 8.47
N ALA A 232 9.90 4.99 7.74
CA ALA A 232 8.54 4.53 7.47
C ALA A 232 7.80 4.15 8.75
N ALA A 233 8.43 3.36 9.61
CA ALA A 233 7.88 2.95 10.89
C ALA A 233 7.63 4.16 11.80
N TYR A 234 8.57 5.09 11.87
CA TYR A 234 8.42 6.31 12.67
C TYR A 234 7.19 7.12 12.23
N TRP A 235 6.97 7.30 10.94
CA TRP A 235 5.78 7.97 10.41
C TRP A 235 4.50 7.26 10.87
N ILE A 236 4.38 5.95 10.65
CA ILE A 236 3.21 5.15 11.02
C ILE A 236 2.96 5.23 12.53
N ILE A 237 4.00 5.03 13.35
CA ILE A 237 3.89 5.05 14.81
C ILE A 237 3.51 6.45 15.32
N SER A 238 4.01 7.53 14.70
CA SER A 238 3.64 8.89 15.07
C SER A 238 2.15 9.20 14.88
N GLN A 239 1.46 8.43 14.03
CA GLN A 239 0.01 8.54 13.80
C GLN A 239 -0.81 7.65 14.74
N TYR A 240 -0.18 6.69 15.43
CA TYR A 240 -0.84 5.86 16.40
C TYR A 240 -1.05 6.61 17.72
N LYS A 241 -2.30 6.65 18.17
CA LYS A 241 -2.66 7.13 19.51
C LYS A 241 -3.25 5.95 20.27
N PRO A 242 -2.53 5.39 21.26
CA PRO A 242 -3.09 4.37 22.14
C PRO A 242 -4.37 4.91 22.79
N THR A 243 -5.41 4.08 22.87
CA THR A 243 -6.60 4.41 23.66
C THR A 243 -6.19 4.47 25.14
N GLU A 244 -6.78 5.38 25.94
CA GLU A 244 -6.43 5.58 27.35
C GLU A 244 -6.48 4.31 28.22
N LYS A 245 -7.17 3.26 27.78
CA LYS A 245 -7.20 1.95 28.43
C LYS A 245 -5.88 1.18 28.38
N THR A 246 -5.00 1.50 27.46
CA THR A 246 -3.70 0.81 27.28
C THR A 246 -2.60 1.38 28.18
N LEU A 247 -2.82 2.52 28.83
CA LEU A 247 -1.85 3.20 29.68
C LEU A 247 -1.90 2.79 31.17
N VAL A 248 -2.84 1.93 31.59
CA VAL A 248 -3.06 1.60 33.00
C VAL A 248 -2.38 0.29 33.44
N THR A 249 -1.70 -0.43 32.57
CA THR A 249 -1.03 -1.70 32.88
C THR A 249 0.45 -1.68 32.49
N GLY A 250 1.21 -0.74 33.02
CA GLY A 250 2.67 -0.68 32.96
C GLY A 250 3.29 -0.70 34.35
#